data_adb1d81cf2cf1c55b14732108cd25ad3
#
_entry.id   adb1d81cf2cf1c55b14732108cd25ad3
#
_cell.length_a   1.000
_cell.length_b   1.000
_cell.length_c   1.000
_cell.angle_alpha   90.00
_cell.angle_beta   90.00
_cell.angle_gamma   90.00
#
_symmetry.space_group_name_H-M   'P 1'
#
loop_
_entity.id
_entity.type
_entity.pdbx_description
1 polymer ?
#
loop_
_entity_poly.entity_id
_entity_poly.type
_entity_poly.pdbx_seq_one_letter_code
_entity_poly.pdbx_strand_id
1 'polypeptide(L)'
;MFRIAGFAQRSIELKEKARAALLSAGVDIQIRDNKSDAIRLVFAGQYSAGKSSILKMLTGRADIAIGADITTQQAHTYDWNGIEVVDTPGIHTQLRPDHDEISYDAIASADMLVFVVTNELFDSYMADHFRKLAIDKDKAGEMILVVNKMDRTAEGNTGEQQNIIREDLKKVLEPYTPEQLNLSFLDAESYLESVEERAEDPELADELVARSGYAQFIDTLNRFVEEKSIPSKLTTELYVIDDRLEKAIKELQPKSSDADIDALEENFMQQRHLLIEARGRMQQEVKDIYTTAASQIRDIGLDAANLLVDGCKQDEVEDELQKSIRKAEDIIEKCQSD
;
A
#
# COMPACT_ATOMS: atom_id res chain seq x y z
N MET A 1 18.30 -6.97 -19.63
CA MET A 1 17.39 -5.84 -19.83
C MET A 1 16.00 -6.31 -19.45
N PHE A 2 15.43 -5.79 -18.40
CA PHE A 2 14.10 -6.16 -17.95
C PHE A 2 13.07 -5.49 -18.87
N ARG A 3 12.11 -6.26 -19.38
CA ARG A 3 11.06 -5.73 -20.22
C ARG A 3 9.74 -5.82 -19.48
N ILE A 4 9.14 -4.69 -19.16
CA ILE A 4 7.81 -4.60 -18.52
C ILE A 4 6.79 -5.46 -19.29
N ALA A 5 6.82 -5.41 -20.63
CA ALA A 5 6.00 -6.25 -21.48
C ALA A 5 6.25 -7.76 -21.26
N GLY A 6 7.51 -8.17 -21.07
CA GLY A 6 7.85 -9.57 -20.75
C GLY A 6 7.38 -10.00 -19.38
N PHE A 7 7.25 -9.05 -18.46
CA PHE A 7 6.69 -9.26 -17.15
C PHE A 7 5.17 -9.49 -17.19
N ALA A 8 4.46 -8.56 -17.81
CA ALA A 8 3.01 -8.68 -17.97
C ALA A 8 2.63 -10.02 -18.64
N GLN A 9 3.40 -10.45 -19.67
CA GLN A 9 3.19 -11.74 -20.32
C GLN A 9 3.40 -12.91 -19.35
N ARG A 10 4.47 -12.90 -18.53
CA ARG A 10 4.72 -13.98 -17.54
C ARG A 10 3.66 -14.00 -16.44
N SER A 11 3.17 -12.84 -16.01
CA SER A 11 2.08 -12.75 -15.03
C SER A 11 0.80 -13.39 -15.57
N ILE A 12 0.47 -13.16 -16.86
CA ILE A 12 -0.67 -13.80 -17.53
C ILE A 12 -0.47 -15.31 -17.57
N GLU A 13 0.72 -15.80 -17.98
CA GLU A 13 1.01 -17.23 -18.05
C GLU A 13 0.93 -17.92 -16.67
N LEU A 14 1.40 -17.24 -15.62
CA LEU A 14 1.29 -17.74 -14.23
C LEU A 14 -0.16 -17.80 -13.78
N LYS A 15 -0.96 -16.77 -14.10
CA LYS A 15 -2.40 -16.74 -13.79
C LYS A 15 -3.14 -17.92 -14.46
N GLU A 16 -2.87 -18.19 -15.73
CA GLU A 16 -3.47 -19.32 -16.44
C GLU A 16 -3.05 -20.67 -15.85
N LYS A 17 -1.79 -20.83 -15.46
CA LYS A 17 -1.30 -22.04 -14.77
C LYS A 17 -1.98 -22.22 -13.42
N ALA A 18 -2.11 -21.16 -12.64
CA ALA A 18 -2.79 -21.21 -11.35
C ALA A 18 -4.28 -21.55 -11.51
N ARG A 19 -4.98 -20.96 -12.49
CA ARG A 19 -6.37 -21.33 -12.82
C ARG A 19 -6.52 -22.80 -13.19
N ALA A 20 -5.61 -23.31 -14.03
CA ALA A 20 -5.63 -24.70 -14.42
C ALA A 20 -5.38 -25.65 -13.23
N ALA A 21 -4.48 -25.27 -12.33
CA ALA A 21 -4.20 -26.02 -11.10
C ALA A 21 -5.41 -26.07 -10.17
N LEU A 22 -6.07 -24.92 -9.92
CA LEU A 22 -7.28 -24.84 -9.09
C LEU A 22 -8.43 -25.70 -9.67
N LEU A 23 -8.63 -25.64 -10.98
CA LEU A 23 -9.64 -26.49 -11.67
C LEU A 23 -9.32 -27.98 -11.54
N SER A 24 -8.05 -28.37 -11.71
CA SER A 24 -7.64 -29.78 -11.58
C SER A 24 -7.78 -30.31 -10.16
N ALA A 25 -7.66 -29.42 -9.15
CA ALA A 25 -7.85 -29.73 -7.74
C ALA A 25 -9.32 -29.83 -7.33
N GLY A 26 -10.26 -29.41 -8.21
CA GLY A 26 -11.69 -29.38 -7.89
C GLY A 26 -12.05 -28.31 -6.85
N VAL A 27 -11.24 -27.27 -6.72
CA VAL A 27 -11.43 -26.17 -5.78
C VAL A 27 -12.16 -25.04 -6.51
N ASP A 28 -13.27 -24.55 -5.93
CA ASP A 28 -14.07 -23.46 -6.50
C ASP A 28 -13.56 -22.09 -6.06
N ILE A 29 -12.27 -21.85 -6.26
CA ILE A 29 -11.64 -20.56 -6.00
C ILE A 29 -11.31 -19.89 -7.33
N GLN A 30 -11.84 -18.68 -7.54
CA GLN A 30 -11.69 -17.95 -8.79
C GLN A 30 -10.59 -16.88 -8.69
N ILE A 31 -9.67 -16.90 -9.65
CA ILE A 31 -8.73 -15.79 -9.89
C ILE A 31 -9.39 -14.85 -10.90
N ARG A 32 -9.87 -13.69 -10.43
CA ARG A 32 -10.52 -12.68 -11.29
C ARG A 32 -9.48 -11.79 -11.94
N ASP A 33 -9.80 -11.26 -13.13
CA ASP A 33 -8.97 -10.25 -13.77
C ASP A 33 -9.22 -8.89 -13.11
N ASN A 34 -8.14 -8.21 -12.74
CA ASN A 34 -8.23 -6.82 -12.32
C ASN A 34 -8.41 -5.94 -13.57
N LYS A 35 -9.59 -5.35 -13.75
CA LYS A 35 -9.96 -4.58 -14.95
C LYS A 35 -9.80 -3.07 -14.77
N SER A 36 -9.46 -2.62 -13.56
CA SER A 36 -9.36 -1.19 -13.27
C SER A 36 -7.96 -0.66 -13.60
N ASP A 37 -7.90 0.43 -14.37
CA ASP A 37 -6.66 1.18 -14.57
C ASP A 37 -6.33 2.10 -13.40
N ALA A 38 -7.29 2.38 -12.51
CA ALA A 38 -7.08 3.16 -11.31
C ALA A 38 -6.20 2.42 -10.29
N ILE A 39 -5.38 3.17 -9.56
CA ILE A 39 -4.62 2.67 -8.41
C ILE A 39 -5.60 2.33 -7.29
N ARG A 40 -5.43 1.17 -6.68
CA ARG A 40 -6.26 0.70 -5.59
C ARG A 40 -5.53 0.80 -4.25
N LEU A 41 -5.92 1.78 -3.44
CA LEU A 41 -5.39 2.03 -2.10
C LEU A 41 -6.36 1.49 -1.05
N VAL A 42 -5.97 0.42 -0.36
CA VAL A 42 -6.81 -0.25 0.63
C VAL A 42 -6.45 0.20 2.04
N PHE A 43 -7.46 0.59 2.81
CA PHE A 43 -7.34 0.88 4.24
C PHE A 43 -7.71 -0.37 5.04
N ALA A 44 -6.73 -0.95 5.70
CA ALA A 44 -6.90 -2.11 6.57
C ALA A 44 -6.33 -1.85 7.96
N GLY A 45 -6.55 -2.74 8.88
CA GLY A 45 -6.01 -2.64 10.25
C GLY A 45 -7.06 -2.82 11.32
N GLN A 46 -6.69 -2.48 12.54
CA GLN A 46 -7.41 -2.76 13.76
C GLN A 46 -8.87 -2.27 13.71
N TYR A 47 -9.76 -3.06 14.33
CA TYR A 47 -11.14 -2.65 14.57
C TYR A 47 -11.17 -1.32 15.35
N SER A 48 -12.06 -0.42 14.99
CA SER A 48 -12.16 0.91 15.61
C SER A 48 -10.89 1.77 15.57
N ALA A 49 -9.90 1.46 14.71
CA ALA A 49 -8.71 2.29 14.56
C ALA A 49 -8.96 3.63 13.84
N GLY A 50 -10.17 3.85 13.32
CA GLY A 50 -10.55 5.10 12.67
C GLY A 50 -10.29 5.13 11.16
N LYS A 51 -10.28 3.97 10.49
CA LYS A 51 -10.15 3.89 9.02
C LYS A 51 -11.15 4.76 8.29
N SER A 52 -12.44 4.61 8.60
CA SER A 52 -13.52 5.40 8.00
C SER A 52 -13.40 6.90 8.32
N SER A 53 -12.87 7.27 9.50
CA SER A 53 -12.57 8.67 9.84
C SER A 53 -11.46 9.24 8.95
N ILE A 54 -10.39 8.45 8.71
CA ILE A 54 -9.30 8.84 7.80
C ILE A 54 -9.84 8.98 6.37
N LEU A 55 -10.69 8.08 5.92
CA LEU A 55 -11.31 8.16 4.59
C LEU A 55 -12.22 9.37 4.44
N LYS A 56 -13.03 9.69 5.46
CA LYS A 56 -13.83 10.90 5.48
C LYS A 56 -12.95 12.16 5.43
N MET A 57 -11.87 12.17 6.19
CA MET A 57 -10.88 13.24 6.17
C MET A 57 -10.24 13.43 4.77
N LEU A 58 -9.86 12.34 4.11
CA LEU A 58 -9.22 12.36 2.78
C LEU A 58 -10.18 12.79 1.68
N THR A 59 -11.38 12.24 1.69
CA THR A 59 -12.35 12.40 0.58
C THR A 59 -13.26 13.60 0.77
N GLY A 60 -13.38 14.14 1.99
CA GLY A 60 -14.34 15.18 2.34
C GLY A 60 -15.81 14.72 2.27
N ARG A 61 -16.07 13.42 2.12
CA ARG A 61 -17.42 12.86 1.93
C ARG A 61 -18.18 12.79 3.24
N ALA A 62 -19.35 13.43 3.28
CA ALA A 62 -20.24 13.41 4.45
C ALA A 62 -20.97 12.06 4.63
N ASP A 63 -21.12 11.28 3.55
CA ASP A 63 -21.85 10.00 3.55
C ASP A 63 -21.03 8.83 4.09
N ILE A 64 -19.75 9.00 4.40
CA ILE A 64 -18.95 8.01 5.10
C ILE A 64 -19.37 7.99 6.57
N ALA A 65 -20.02 6.89 6.97
CA ALA A 65 -20.47 6.70 8.34
C ALA A 65 -19.31 6.42 9.29
N ILE A 66 -19.28 7.13 10.41
CA ILE A 66 -18.31 6.94 11.49
C ILE A 66 -19.08 6.58 12.77
N GLY A 67 -18.69 5.51 13.43
CA GLY A 67 -19.27 5.14 14.72
C GLY A 67 -18.83 3.77 15.20
N ALA A 68 -18.87 3.57 16.52
CA ALA A 68 -18.52 2.29 17.14
C ALA A 68 -19.57 1.20 16.84
N ASP A 69 -20.81 1.58 16.56
CA ASP A 69 -21.91 0.65 16.28
C ASP A 69 -22.07 0.34 14.77
N ILE A 70 -21.42 1.13 13.90
CA ILE A 70 -21.45 0.94 12.46
C ILE A 70 -20.15 0.30 12.04
N THR A 71 -20.03 -0.99 12.26
CA THR A 71 -18.95 -1.76 11.69
C THR A 71 -19.14 -1.85 10.18
N THR A 72 -18.14 -1.46 9.43
CA THR A 72 -18.07 -1.72 7.99
C THR A 72 -18.23 -3.22 7.79
N GLN A 73 -19.38 -3.67 7.27
CA GLN A 73 -19.67 -5.09 7.08
C GLN A 73 -19.20 -5.60 5.72
N GLN A 74 -18.97 -4.69 4.80
CA GLN A 74 -18.51 -4.96 3.44
C GLN A 74 -17.44 -3.93 3.07
N ALA A 75 -16.54 -4.27 2.14
CA ALA A 75 -15.59 -3.32 1.60
C ALA A 75 -16.33 -2.26 0.76
N HIS A 76 -16.11 -0.99 1.06
CA HIS A 76 -16.66 0.13 0.31
C HIS A 76 -15.56 0.83 -0.48
N THR A 77 -15.84 1.16 -1.74
CA THR A 77 -14.90 1.84 -2.62
C THR A 77 -15.35 3.27 -2.89
N TYR A 78 -14.40 4.20 -2.77
CA TYR A 78 -14.60 5.63 -3.02
C TYR A 78 -13.57 6.12 -4.02
N ASP A 79 -13.91 7.11 -4.84
CA ASP A 79 -12.94 7.81 -5.67
C ASP A 79 -12.27 8.95 -4.88
N TRP A 80 -10.97 9.02 -4.94
CA TRP A 80 -10.15 10.10 -4.41
C TRP A 80 -9.12 10.52 -5.46
N ASN A 81 -9.43 11.56 -6.22
CA ASN A 81 -8.56 12.11 -7.26
C ASN A 81 -8.07 11.07 -8.29
N GLY A 82 -8.94 10.15 -8.68
CA GLY A 82 -8.61 9.08 -9.63
C GLY A 82 -7.96 7.84 -9.00
N ILE A 83 -7.85 7.81 -7.67
CA ILE A 83 -7.43 6.63 -6.90
C ILE A 83 -8.66 5.97 -6.30
N GLU A 84 -8.79 4.67 -6.45
CA GLU A 84 -9.80 3.87 -5.76
C GLU A 84 -9.38 3.65 -4.30
N VAL A 85 -10.00 4.35 -3.37
CA VAL A 85 -9.79 4.15 -1.92
C VAL A 85 -10.82 3.18 -1.39
N VAL A 86 -10.35 2.13 -0.72
CA VAL A 86 -11.20 1.05 -0.23
C VAL A 86 -11.18 1.00 1.28
N ASP A 87 -12.36 1.17 1.91
CA ASP A 87 -12.57 0.93 3.34
C ASP A 87 -12.88 -0.55 3.57
N THR A 88 -12.15 -1.18 4.46
CA THR A 88 -12.38 -2.59 4.82
C THR A 88 -12.94 -2.72 6.24
N PRO A 89 -13.69 -3.81 6.51
CA PRO A 89 -13.98 -4.19 7.88
C PRO A 89 -12.72 -4.22 8.73
N GLY A 90 -12.83 -3.84 10.00
CA GLY A 90 -11.69 -3.94 10.92
C GLY A 90 -11.27 -5.41 11.08
N ILE A 91 -9.99 -5.66 10.94
CA ILE A 91 -9.38 -6.93 11.31
C ILE A 91 -9.38 -6.96 12.84
N HIS A 92 -9.67 -8.07 13.40
CA HIS A 92 -9.77 -8.36 14.82
C HIS A 92 -11.20 -8.47 15.30
N THR A 93 -11.78 -9.61 15.02
CA THR A 93 -12.85 -10.08 15.88
C THR A 93 -12.76 -11.61 15.92
N GLN A 94 -12.21 -12.16 17.00
CA GLN A 94 -12.48 -13.55 17.37
C GLN A 94 -13.98 -13.86 17.29
N LEU A 95 -14.81 -12.82 17.22
CA LEU A 95 -16.26 -12.85 17.13
C LEU A 95 -16.82 -12.87 15.70
N ARG A 96 -16.03 -12.48 14.67
CA ARG A 96 -16.49 -12.39 13.26
C ARG A 96 -15.38 -12.75 12.25
N PRO A 97 -15.11 -14.04 12.05
CA PRO A 97 -14.10 -14.51 11.07
C PRO A 97 -14.41 -14.09 9.62
N ASP A 98 -15.68 -13.89 9.29
CA ASP A 98 -16.17 -13.41 7.99
C ASP A 98 -15.64 -12.01 7.63
N HIS A 99 -15.43 -11.13 8.61
CA HIS A 99 -14.84 -9.81 8.39
C HIS A 99 -13.37 -9.90 8.01
N ASP A 100 -12.65 -10.84 8.59
CA ASP A 100 -11.24 -11.05 8.27
C ASP A 100 -11.09 -11.51 6.81
N GLU A 101 -11.97 -12.41 6.32
CA GLU A 101 -11.93 -12.87 4.94
C GLU A 101 -12.15 -11.74 3.93
N ILE A 102 -13.17 -10.88 4.15
CA ILE A 102 -13.45 -9.72 3.31
C ILE A 102 -12.26 -8.76 3.28
N SER A 103 -11.63 -8.54 4.44
CA SER A 103 -10.47 -7.67 4.55
C SER A 103 -9.27 -8.26 3.82
N TYR A 104 -9.02 -9.56 3.94
CA TYR A 104 -7.94 -10.24 3.23
C TYR A 104 -8.12 -10.22 1.72
N ASP A 105 -9.34 -10.41 1.21
CA ASP A 105 -9.61 -10.32 -0.22
C ASP A 105 -9.34 -8.92 -0.78
N ALA A 106 -9.72 -7.89 -0.01
CA ALA A 106 -9.42 -6.51 -0.37
C ALA A 106 -7.90 -6.23 -0.36
N ILE A 107 -7.19 -6.68 0.68
CA ILE A 107 -5.75 -6.54 0.83
C ILE A 107 -4.99 -7.28 -0.28
N ALA A 108 -5.42 -8.49 -0.65
CA ALA A 108 -4.81 -9.26 -1.73
C ALA A 108 -4.90 -8.54 -3.08
N SER A 109 -6.00 -7.82 -3.31
CA SER A 109 -6.24 -7.05 -4.53
C SER A 109 -5.77 -5.58 -4.45
N ALA A 110 -5.11 -5.19 -3.35
CA ALA A 110 -4.60 -3.84 -3.17
C ALA A 110 -3.29 -3.63 -3.94
N ASP A 111 -3.21 -2.54 -4.70
CA ASP A 111 -1.94 -2.07 -5.24
C ASP A 111 -1.08 -1.48 -4.10
N MET A 112 -1.71 -0.74 -3.21
CA MET A 112 -1.07 -0.13 -2.04
C MET A 112 -1.95 -0.29 -0.80
N LEU A 113 -1.32 -0.34 0.37
CA LEU A 113 -1.98 -0.58 1.65
C LEU A 113 -1.69 0.54 2.65
N VAL A 114 -2.73 1.07 3.28
CA VAL A 114 -2.63 1.88 4.49
C VAL A 114 -3.08 1.02 5.67
N PHE A 115 -2.12 0.61 6.49
CA PHE A 115 -2.40 -0.19 7.68
C PHE A 115 -2.56 0.72 8.89
N VAL A 116 -3.74 0.72 9.50
CA VAL A 116 -4.10 1.64 10.58
C VAL A 116 -4.17 0.92 11.91
N VAL A 117 -3.41 1.42 12.88
CA VAL A 117 -3.46 1.02 14.29
C VAL A 117 -3.81 2.23 15.16
N THR A 118 -4.20 1.98 16.41
CA THR A 118 -4.37 3.05 17.39
C THR A 118 -3.06 3.37 18.12
N ASN A 119 -3.07 4.43 18.91
CA ASN A 119 -1.98 4.78 19.81
C ASN A 119 -1.65 3.69 20.87
N GLU A 120 -2.55 2.72 21.08
CA GLU A 120 -2.31 1.55 21.94
C GLU A 120 -1.46 0.48 21.23
N LEU A 121 -1.16 0.72 19.95
CA LEU A 121 -0.35 -0.13 19.07
C LEU A 121 -0.92 -1.54 18.85
N PHE A 122 -0.02 -2.52 18.77
CA PHE A 122 -0.37 -3.89 18.43
C PHE A 122 -0.61 -4.73 19.69
N ASP A 123 -1.80 -5.31 19.83
CA ASP A 123 -1.90 -6.52 20.62
C ASP A 123 -1.23 -7.70 19.88
N SER A 124 -1.08 -8.85 20.56
CA SER A 124 -0.37 -10.00 19.99
C SER A 124 -0.99 -10.50 18.68
N TYR A 125 -2.31 -10.50 18.59
CA TYR A 125 -3.02 -10.96 17.41
C TYR A 125 -2.84 -10.01 16.22
N MET A 126 -2.93 -8.71 16.48
CA MET A 126 -2.73 -7.68 15.46
C MET A 126 -1.27 -7.61 14.99
N ALA A 127 -0.32 -7.84 15.91
CA ALA A 127 1.10 -7.96 15.57
C ALA A 127 1.36 -9.13 14.62
N ASP A 128 0.80 -10.30 14.88
CA ASP A 128 0.91 -11.47 14.02
C ASP A 128 0.31 -11.22 12.64
N HIS A 129 -0.83 -10.54 12.61
CA HIS A 129 -1.51 -10.17 11.37
C HIS A 129 -0.70 -9.19 10.51
N PHE A 130 -0.17 -8.15 11.17
CA PHE A 130 0.71 -7.19 10.51
C PHE A 130 1.96 -7.87 9.96
N ARG A 131 2.62 -8.71 10.78
CA ARG A 131 3.82 -9.45 10.38
C ARG A 131 3.54 -10.38 9.19
N LYS A 132 2.41 -11.05 9.20
CA LYS A 132 1.98 -11.88 8.06
C LYS A 132 1.88 -11.07 6.77
N LEU A 133 1.31 -9.88 6.81
CA LEU A 133 1.20 -9.00 5.64
C LEU A 133 2.55 -8.41 5.24
N ALA A 134 3.29 -7.85 6.18
CA ALA A 134 4.53 -7.15 5.91
C ALA A 134 5.66 -8.11 5.52
N ILE A 135 5.79 -9.26 6.19
CA ILE A 135 6.91 -10.20 6.06
C ILE A 135 6.53 -11.36 5.15
N ASP A 136 5.52 -12.18 5.55
CA ASP A 136 5.20 -13.41 4.82
C ASP A 136 4.65 -13.13 3.42
N LYS A 137 3.89 -12.04 3.28
CA LYS A 137 3.37 -11.56 1.98
C LYS A 137 4.29 -10.52 1.32
N ASP A 138 5.38 -10.13 1.99
CA ASP A 138 6.36 -9.13 1.50
C ASP A 138 5.73 -7.82 0.99
N LYS A 139 4.66 -7.37 1.69
CA LYS A 139 3.96 -6.12 1.34
C LYS A 139 4.53 -4.88 2.03
N ALA A 140 5.58 -5.01 2.85
CA ALA A 140 6.16 -3.88 3.57
C ALA A 140 6.54 -2.71 2.66
N GLY A 141 7.06 -3.01 1.46
CA GLY A 141 7.41 -1.98 0.46
C GLY A 141 6.22 -1.28 -0.19
N GLU A 142 5.02 -1.80 -0.02
CA GLU A 142 3.76 -1.33 -0.63
C GLU A 142 2.76 -0.88 0.44
N MET A 143 3.25 -0.52 1.66
CA MET A 143 2.37 -0.10 2.74
C MET A 143 2.86 1.15 3.47
N ILE A 144 1.88 1.90 3.99
CA ILE A 144 2.06 2.95 5.00
C ILE A 144 1.50 2.40 6.31
N LEU A 145 2.27 2.52 7.40
CA LEU A 145 1.78 2.27 8.74
C LEU A 145 1.30 3.59 9.36
N VAL A 146 0.03 3.66 9.74
CA VAL A 146 -0.56 4.84 10.37
C VAL A 146 -0.90 4.53 11.82
N VAL A 147 -0.34 5.29 12.74
CA VAL A 147 -0.76 5.34 14.14
C VAL A 147 -1.76 6.47 14.28
N ASN A 148 -3.04 6.11 14.45
CA ASN A 148 -4.14 7.07 14.59
C ASN A 148 -4.54 7.25 16.07
N LYS A 149 -5.41 8.22 16.35
CA LYS A 149 -5.89 8.59 17.69
C LYS A 149 -4.77 9.10 18.61
N MET A 150 -3.86 9.84 18.04
CA MET A 150 -2.69 10.38 18.76
C MET A 150 -3.07 11.36 19.86
N ASP A 151 -4.20 12.05 19.74
CA ASP A 151 -4.69 12.96 20.78
C ASP A 151 -5.07 12.27 22.09
N ARG A 152 -5.23 10.94 22.06
CA ARG A 152 -5.52 10.12 23.25
C ARG A 152 -4.27 9.73 24.04
N THR A 153 -3.08 10.06 23.56
CA THR A 153 -1.83 9.86 24.30
C THR A 153 -1.64 10.97 25.35
N ALA A 154 -0.78 10.71 26.34
CA ALA A 154 -0.54 11.68 27.40
C ALA A 154 -0.03 13.04 26.90
N GLU A 155 0.82 13.01 25.86
CA GLU A 155 1.46 14.20 25.30
C GLU A 155 0.88 14.61 23.92
N GLY A 156 -0.23 13.98 23.52
CA GLY A 156 -0.83 14.21 22.19
C GLY A 156 0.09 13.81 21.04
N ASN A 157 -0.10 14.41 19.87
CA ASN A 157 0.69 14.12 18.68
C ASN A 157 2.03 14.91 18.65
N THR A 158 2.79 14.88 19.73
CA THR A 158 4.08 15.56 19.84
C THR A 158 5.24 14.70 19.34
N GLY A 159 6.37 15.34 18.97
CA GLY A 159 7.57 14.62 18.55
C GLY A 159 8.13 13.70 19.63
N GLU A 160 7.99 14.05 20.91
CA GLU A 160 8.41 13.22 22.04
C GLU A 160 7.57 11.93 22.10
N GLN A 161 6.25 12.05 22.08
CA GLN A 161 5.35 10.90 22.06
C GLN A 161 5.54 10.02 20.82
N GLN A 162 5.74 10.62 19.64
CA GLN A 162 6.05 9.89 18.42
C GLN A 162 7.34 9.06 18.54
N ASN A 163 8.38 9.60 19.19
CA ASN A 163 9.63 8.88 19.41
C ASN A 163 9.47 7.69 20.36
N ILE A 164 8.69 7.83 21.42
CA ILE A 164 8.35 6.71 22.31
C ILE A 164 7.67 5.59 21.52
N ILE A 165 6.65 5.93 20.73
CA ILE A 165 5.93 4.97 19.90
C ILE A 165 6.86 4.31 18.86
N ARG A 166 7.79 5.07 18.24
CA ARG A 166 8.77 4.49 17.32
C ARG A 166 9.64 3.43 17.97
N GLU A 167 10.10 3.67 19.19
CA GLU A 167 10.92 2.69 19.91
C GLU A 167 10.10 1.41 20.25
N ASP A 168 8.84 1.56 20.65
CA ASP A 168 7.97 0.42 20.93
C ASP A 168 7.65 -0.40 19.67
N LEU A 169 7.48 0.27 18.54
CA LEU A 169 7.22 -0.38 17.25
C LEU A 169 8.41 -1.20 16.73
N LYS A 170 9.65 -0.84 17.04
CA LYS A 170 10.84 -1.52 16.51
C LYS A 170 10.80 -3.03 16.71
N LYS A 171 10.35 -3.51 17.85
CA LYS A 171 10.27 -4.95 18.16
C LYS A 171 9.22 -5.69 17.33
N VAL A 172 8.08 -5.03 17.09
CA VAL A 172 6.96 -5.61 16.33
C VAL A 172 7.28 -5.62 14.83
N LEU A 173 7.94 -4.57 14.35
CA LEU A 173 8.23 -4.38 12.93
C LEU A 173 9.43 -5.19 12.43
N GLU A 174 10.27 -5.74 13.31
CA GLU A 174 11.45 -6.51 12.91
C GLU A 174 11.10 -7.61 11.88
N PRO A 175 11.83 -7.72 10.74
CA PRO A 175 13.14 -7.12 10.42
C PRO A 175 13.09 -5.70 9.84
N TYR A 176 11.93 -5.10 9.68
CA TYR A 176 11.79 -3.74 9.15
C TYR A 176 11.96 -2.69 10.25
N THR A 177 12.34 -1.48 9.85
CA THR A 177 12.33 -0.31 10.74
C THR A 177 11.09 0.55 10.50
N PRO A 178 10.68 1.39 11.49
CA PRO A 178 9.55 2.31 11.30
C PRO A 178 9.68 3.20 10.04
N GLU A 179 10.90 3.59 9.70
CA GLU A 179 11.19 4.44 8.54
C GLU A 179 10.96 3.71 7.21
N GLN A 180 11.22 2.40 7.17
CA GLN A 180 11.00 1.57 5.97
C GLN A 180 9.51 1.34 5.67
N LEU A 181 8.64 1.51 6.66
CA LEU A 181 7.20 1.32 6.55
C LEU A 181 6.42 2.63 6.34
N ASN A 182 7.11 3.72 5.98
CA ASN A 182 6.46 5.03 5.80
C ASN A 182 5.55 5.40 6.98
N LEU A 183 6.07 5.25 8.22
CA LEU A 183 5.32 5.47 9.45
C LEU A 183 4.76 6.91 9.53
N SER A 184 3.46 7.02 9.80
CA SER A 184 2.77 8.28 9.95
C SER A 184 1.96 8.32 11.24
N PHE A 185 1.92 9.50 11.89
CA PHE A 185 1.15 9.74 13.11
C PHE A 185 0.01 10.69 12.81
N LEU A 186 -1.20 10.31 13.19
CA LEU A 186 -2.41 11.02 12.80
C LEU A 186 -3.42 11.04 13.95
N ASP A 187 -4.19 12.12 14.02
CA ASP A 187 -5.46 12.17 14.72
C ASP A 187 -6.57 12.65 13.77
N ALA A 188 -7.27 11.69 13.16
CA ALA A 188 -8.31 11.99 12.21
C ALA A 188 -9.54 12.64 12.85
N GLU A 189 -9.79 12.42 14.14
CA GLU A 189 -10.90 13.00 14.89
C GLU A 189 -10.68 14.51 15.08
N SER A 190 -9.49 14.92 15.54
CA SER A 190 -9.10 16.34 15.67
C SER A 190 -9.18 17.08 14.33
N TYR A 191 -8.78 16.45 13.22
CA TYR A 191 -8.94 17.08 11.91
C TYR A 191 -10.41 17.27 11.53
N LEU A 192 -11.27 16.29 11.73
CA LEU A 192 -12.70 16.39 11.41
C LEU A 192 -13.38 17.45 12.28
N GLU A 193 -13.04 17.52 13.56
CA GLU A 193 -13.49 18.56 14.47
C GLU A 193 -13.06 19.95 13.98
N SER A 194 -11.83 20.11 13.48
CA SER A 194 -11.38 21.38 12.91
C SER A 194 -12.22 21.87 11.74
N VAL A 195 -12.78 20.96 10.96
CA VAL A 195 -13.66 21.30 9.83
C VAL A 195 -15.02 21.83 10.36
N GLU A 196 -15.52 21.25 11.44
CA GLU A 196 -16.79 21.66 12.08
C GLU A 196 -16.62 23.02 12.77
N GLU A 197 -15.51 23.22 13.50
CA GLU A 197 -15.21 24.45 14.24
C GLU A 197 -14.80 25.63 13.33
N ARG A 198 -14.42 25.37 12.08
CA ARG A 198 -13.84 26.39 11.17
C ARG A 198 -14.68 27.67 11.04
N ALA A 199 -16.00 27.59 11.11
CA ALA A 199 -16.90 28.70 10.96
C ALA A 199 -17.11 29.47 12.27
N GLU A 200 -17.00 28.82 13.43
CA GLU A 200 -17.28 29.36 14.74
C GLU A 200 -16.01 29.88 15.43
N ASP A 201 -14.94 29.09 15.42
CA ASP A 201 -13.64 29.41 16.01
C ASP A 201 -12.48 29.03 15.05
N PRO A 202 -12.06 29.94 14.16
CA PRO A 202 -10.97 29.71 13.24
C PRO A 202 -9.61 29.45 13.90
N GLU A 203 -9.33 30.00 15.09
CA GLU A 203 -8.08 29.84 15.81
C GLU A 203 -8.00 28.42 16.38
N LEU A 204 -9.06 27.94 17.02
CA LEU A 204 -9.18 26.56 17.48
C LEU A 204 -9.08 25.59 16.31
N ALA A 205 -9.74 25.86 15.19
CA ALA A 205 -9.66 25.04 14.00
C ALA A 205 -8.22 24.89 13.47
N ASP A 206 -7.44 25.98 13.44
CA ASP A 206 -6.04 25.95 13.04
C ASP A 206 -5.17 25.15 14.01
N GLU A 207 -5.41 25.24 15.32
CA GLU A 207 -4.73 24.44 16.33
C GLU A 207 -5.04 22.94 16.16
N LEU A 208 -6.32 22.59 15.95
CA LEU A 208 -6.78 21.23 15.72
C LEU A 208 -6.13 20.62 14.47
N VAL A 209 -6.04 21.36 13.37
CA VAL A 209 -5.32 20.91 12.15
C VAL A 209 -3.85 20.69 12.45
N ALA A 210 -3.19 21.61 13.13
CA ALA A 210 -1.75 21.51 13.41
C ALA A 210 -1.41 20.26 14.26
N ARG A 211 -2.20 19.98 15.31
CA ARG A 211 -1.98 18.82 16.16
C ARG A 211 -2.43 17.49 15.55
N SER A 212 -3.32 17.51 14.56
CA SER A 212 -3.82 16.29 13.92
C SER A 212 -2.76 15.48 13.17
N GLY A 213 -1.66 16.10 12.73
CA GLY A 213 -0.66 15.48 11.86
C GLY A 213 -1.10 15.32 10.40
N TYR A 214 -2.22 15.94 10.01
CA TYR A 214 -2.79 15.84 8.67
C TYR A 214 -1.80 16.16 7.57
N ALA A 215 -1.10 17.30 7.67
CA ALA A 215 -0.16 17.75 6.63
C ALA A 215 0.95 16.72 6.38
N GLN A 216 1.54 16.18 7.44
CA GLN A 216 2.59 15.17 7.34
C GLN A 216 2.06 13.85 6.75
N PHE A 217 0.84 13.46 7.11
CA PHE A 217 0.22 12.27 6.56
C PHE A 217 -0.04 12.42 5.05
N ILE A 218 -0.56 13.57 4.61
CA ILE A 218 -0.80 13.85 3.19
C ILE A 218 0.51 13.87 2.39
N ASP A 219 1.55 14.51 2.92
CA ASP A 219 2.87 14.52 2.26
C ASP A 219 3.44 13.10 2.12
N THR A 220 3.32 12.28 3.18
CA THR A 220 3.75 10.89 3.16
C THR A 220 2.94 10.09 2.15
N LEU A 221 1.62 10.26 2.13
CA LEU A 221 0.72 9.56 1.20
C LEU A 221 0.99 9.95 -0.26
N ASN A 222 1.13 11.23 -0.56
CA ASN A 222 1.43 11.71 -1.91
C ASN A 222 2.76 11.15 -2.42
N ARG A 223 3.83 11.27 -1.62
CA ARG A 223 5.13 10.70 -1.97
C ARG A 223 5.06 9.18 -2.19
N PHE A 224 4.36 8.47 -1.32
CA PHE A 224 4.18 7.03 -1.43
C PHE A 224 3.44 6.64 -2.72
N VAL A 225 2.36 7.36 -3.06
CA VAL A 225 1.62 7.14 -4.30
C VAL A 225 2.50 7.41 -5.53
N GLU A 226 3.23 8.54 -5.53
CA GLU A 226 4.13 8.90 -6.62
C GLU A 226 5.24 7.86 -6.84
N GLU A 227 5.86 7.38 -5.76
CA GLU A 227 6.97 6.42 -5.84
C GLU A 227 6.54 4.98 -6.11
N LYS A 228 5.34 4.58 -5.66
CA LYS A 228 4.95 3.17 -5.61
C LYS A 228 3.83 2.79 -6.57
N SER A 229 3.10 3.72 -7.15
CA SER A 229 1.92 3.42 -7.96
C SER A 229 2.19 2.44 -9.10
N ILE A 230 3.25 2.64 -9.87
CA ILE A 230 3.58 1.75 -11.00
C ILE A 230 4.14 0.39 -10.52
N PRO A 231 5.18 0.35 -9.65
CA PRO A 231 5.67 -0.93 -9.14
C PRO A 231 4.59 -1.77 -8.47
N SER A 232 3.77 -1.17 -7.61
CA SER A 232 2.72 -1.87 -6.88
C SER A 232 1.69 -2.47 -7.82
N LYS A 233 1.25 -1.73 -8.83
CA LYS A 233 0.28 -2.22 -9.81
C LYS A 233 0.79 -3.43 -10.61
N LEU A 234 2.07 -3.46 -10.91
CA LEU A 234 2.70 -4.60 -11.59
C LEU A 234 2.74 -5.86 -10.71
N THR A 235 2.87 -5.73 -9.40
CA THR A 235 2.99 -6.86 -8.47
C THR A 235 1.64 -7.37 -7.94
N THR A 236 0.58 -6.56 -8.00
CA THR A 236 -0.77 -6.91 -7.49
C THR A 236 -1.29 -8.25 -8.03
N GLU A 237 -1.11 -8.52 -9.33
CA GLU A 237 -1.56 -9.78 -9.92
C GLU A 237 -0.89 -11.00 -9.28
N LEU A 238 0.35 -10.89 -8.85
CA LEU A 238 1.08 -11.97 -8.18
C LEU A 238 0.55 -12.21 -6.75
N TYR A 239 0.22 -11.13 -6.03
CA TYR A 239 -0.43 -11.24 -4.72
C TYR A 239 -1.78 -11.95 -4.80
N VAL A 240 -2.58 -11.60 -5.83
CA VAL A 240 -3.88 -12.26 -6.05
C VAL A 240 -3.70 -13.74 -6.30
N ILE A 241 -2.75 -14.14 -7.13
CA ILE A 241 -2.47 -15.56 -7.42
C ILE A 241 -2.02 -16.28 -6.13
N ASP A 242 -1.08 -15.71 -5.39
CA ASP A 242 -0.56 -16.28 -4.13
C ASP A 242 -1.68 -16.49 -3.10
N ASP A 243 -2.51 -15.48 -2.87
CA ASP A 243 -3.66 -15.55 -1.94
C ASP A 243 -4.64 -16.68 -2.32
N ARG A 244 -4.97 -16.81 -3.62
CA ARG A 244 -5.90 -17.84 -4.09
C ARG A 244 -5.33 -19.25 -3.97
N LEU A 245 -4.05 -19.43 -4.23
CA LEU A 245 -3.35 -20.71 -4.03
C LEU A 245 -3.28 -21.07 -2.53
N GLU A 246 -2.99 -20.11 -1.65
CA GLU A 246 -2.97 -20.35 -0.20
C GLU A 246 -4.35 -20.78 0.32
N LYS A 247 -5.42 -20.14 -0.14
CA LYS A 247 -6.81 -20.52 0.20
C LYS A 247 -7.14 -21.94 -0.26
N ALA A 248 -6.71 -22.29 -1.49
CA ALA A 248 -6.90 -23.63 -2.02
C ALA A 248 -6.18 -24.70 -1.20
N ILE A 249 -4.94 -24.45 -0.80
CA ILE A 249 -4.17 -25.35 0.07
C ILE A 249 -4.91 -25.59 1.39
N LYS A 250 -5.39 -24.51 2.03
CA LYS A 250 -6.17 -24.62 3.29
C LYS A 250 -7.47 -25.39 3.12
N GLU A 251 -8.13 -25.26 1.97
CA GLU A 251 -9.38 -26.00 1.68
C GLU A 251 -9.14 -27.49 1.47
N LEU A 252 -7.97 -27.87 0.95
CA LEU A 252 -7.59 -29.26 0.68
C LEU A 252 -7.08 -29.98 1.93
N GLN A 253 -6.38 -29.31 2.83
CA GLN A 253 -5.74 -29.90 4.03
C GLN A 253 -6.66 -30.73 4.95
N PRO A 254 -7.95 -30.40 5.21
CA PRO A 254 -8.75 -31.17 6.15
C PRO A 254 -9.44 -32.39 5.56
N LYS A 255 -9.34 -32.67 4.27
CA LYS A 255 -10.28 -33.59 3.60
C LYS A 255 -9.76 -35.00 3.33
N SER A 256 -8.48 -35.31 3.43
CA SER A 256 -8.00 -36.67 3.20
C SER A 256 -6.54 -36.95 3.56
N SER A 257 -6.26 -38.25 3.80
CA SER A 257 -4.95 -38.88 3.92
C SER A 257 -4.53 -39.53 2.59
N ASP A 258 -4.84 -38.93 1.44
CA ASP A 258 -4.63 -39.53 0.13
C ASP A 258 -3.34 -39.00 -0.51
N ALA A 259 -2.47 -39.88 -0.99
CA ALA A 259 -1.17 -39.56 -1.58
C ALA A 259 -1.26 -38.59 -2.78
N ASP A 260 -2.40 -38.57 -3.48
CA ASP A 260 -2.63 -37.67 -4.59
C ASP A 260 -2.85 -36.21 -4.13
N ILE A 261 -3.34 -36.00 -2.90
CA ILE A 261 -3.52 -34.66 -2.34
C ILE A 261 -2.22 -34.11 -1.79
N ASP A 262 -1.41 -34.96 -1.15
CA ASP A 262 -0.07 -34.57 -0.70
C ASP A 262 0.79 -34.12 -1.89
N ALA A 263 0.71 -34.81 -3.04
CA ALA A 263 1.39 -34.43 -4.28
C ALA A 263 0.86 -33.11 -4.86
N LEU A 264 -0.44 -32.83 -4.73
CA LEU A 264 -1.07 -31.61 -5.20
C LEU A 264 -0.69 -30.42 -4.31
N GLU A 265 -0.67 -30.64 -3.00
CA GLU A 265 -0.20 -29.66 -2.00
C GLU A 265 1.27 -29.30 -2.23
N GLU A 266 2.13 -30.29 -2.47
CA GLU A 266 3.54 -30.07 -2.79
C GLU A 266 3.70 -29.25 -4.08
N ASN A 267 2.89 -29.51 -5.11
CA ASN A 267 2.88 -28.74 -6.35
C ASN A 267 2.46 -27.29 -6.11
N PHE A 268 1.40 -27.05 -5.33
CA PHE A 268 0.97 -25.69 -4.98
C PHE A 268 2.03 -24.95 -4.18
N MET A 269 2.66 -25.61 -3.21
CA MET A 269 3.74 -25.02 -2.43
C MET A 269 4.95 -24.65 -3.30
N GLN A 270 5.32 -25.51 -4.26
CA GLN A 270 6.38 -25.21 -5.23
C GLN A 270 6.02 -24.02 -6.12
N GLN A 271 4.79 -23.96 -6.65
CA GLN A 271 4.33 -22.83 -7.46
C GLN A 271 4.30 -21.52 -6.66
N ARG A 272 3.85 -21.58 -5.42
CA ARG A 272 3.87 -20.45 -4.50
C ARG A 272 5.29 -19.96 -4.22
N HIS A 273 6.22 -20.85 -3.98
CA HIS A 273 7.62 -20.51 -3.75
C HIS A 273 8.23 -19.80 -4.97
N LEU A 274 8.00 -20.34 -6.17
CA LEU A 274 8.44 -19.72 -7.42
C LEU A 274 7.82 -18.33 -7.65
N LEU A 275 6.55 -18.13 -7.24
CA LEU A 275 5.88 -16.83 -7.30
C LEU A 275 6.51 -15.80 -6.36
N ILE A 276 6.80 -16.22 -5.12
CA ILE A 276 7.43 -15.34 -4.11
C ILE A 276 8.83 -14.93 -4.60
N GLU A 277 9.62 -15.87 -5.10
CA GLU A 277 10.94 -15.56 -5.66
C GLU A 277 10.87 -14.68 -6.90
N ALA A 278 9.92 -14.96 -7.81
CA ALA A 278 9.72 -14.14 -9.00
C ALA A 278 9.33 -12.72 -8.62
N ARG A 279 8.42 -12.55 -7.65
CA ARG A 279 8.00 -11.26 -7.13
C ARG A 279 9.16 -10.48 -6.55
N GLY A 280 9.96 -11.09 -5.67
CA GLY A 280 11.10 -10.42 -5.05
C GLY A 280 12.13 -9.95 -6.08
N ARG A 281 12.43 -10.78 -7.08
CA ARG A 281 13.31 -10.37 -8.19
C ARG A 281 12.75 -9.19 -8.97
N MET A 282 11.48 -9.20 -9.24
CA MET A 282 10.82 -8.16 -10.02
C MET A 282 10.71 -6.83 -9.30
N GLN A 283 10.38 -6.86 -8.02
CA GLN A 283 10.40 -5.66 -7.19
C GLN A 283 11.78 -5.01 -7.21
N GLN A 284 12.85 -5.82 -7.12
CA GLN A 284 14.20 -5.32 -7.17
C GLN A 284 14.54 -4.76 -8.57
N GLU A 285 14.18 -5.46 -9.64
CA GLU A 285 14.43 -5.00 -11.01
C GLU A 285 13.67 -3.69 -11.34
N VAL A 286 12.40 -3.59 -10.95
CA VAL A 286 11.63 -2.34 -11.10
C VAL A 286 12.27 -1.21 -10.30
N LYS A 287 12.68 -1.48 -9.06
CA LYS A 287 13.37 -0.50 -8.22
C LYS A 287 14.68 -0.02 -8.86
N ASP A 288 15.46 -0.94 -9.42
CA ASP A 288 16.73 -0.62 -10.07
C ASP A 288 16.52 0.23 -11.34
N ILE A 289 15.50 -0.09 -12.14
CA ILE A 289 15.12 0.72 -13.32
C ILE A 289 14.72 2.13 -12.88
N TYR A 290 13.84 2.25 -11.89
CA TYR A 290 13.39 3.54 -11.37
C TYR A 290 14.53 4.37 -10.81
N THR A 291 15.41 3.75 -10.01
CA THR A 291 16.56 4.42 -9.41
C THR A 291 17.52 4.91 -10.49
N THR A 292 17.74 4.10 -11.52
CA THR A 292 18.60 4.46 -12.65
C THR A 292 18.01 5.60 -13.46
N ALA A 293 16.74 5.54 -13.80
CA ALA A 293 16.04 6.59 -14.53
C ALA A 293 16.01 7.92 -13.76
N ALA A 294 15.67 7.84 -12.47
CA ALA A 294 15.64 9.01 -11.58
C ALA A 294 17.03 9.66 -11.45
N SER A 295 18.11 8.86 -11.39
CA SER A 295 19.48 9.37 -11.38
C SER A 295 19.81 10.08 -12.70
N GLN A 296 19.50 9.47 -13.84
CA GLN A 296 19.77 10.05 -15.16
C GLN A 296 18.99 11.36 -15.38
N ILE A 297 17.73 11.41 -14.97
CA ILE A 297 16.92 12.64 -15.06
C ILE A 297 17.47 13.73 -14.15
N ARG A 298 17.92 13.36 -12.94
CA ARG A 298 18.55 14.30 -12.01
C ARG A 298 19.85 14.86 -12.58
N ASP A 299 20.70 14.03 -13.19
CA ASP A 299 21.96 14.44 -13.80
C ASP A 299 21.70 15.41 -14.97
N ILE A 300 20.72 15.14 -15.81
CA ILE A 300 20.26 16.05 -16.87
C ILE A 300 19.80 17.39 -16.29
N GLY A 301 19.05 17.37 -15.19
CA GLY A 301 18.59 18.58 -14.52
C GLY A 301 19.73 19.39 -13.89
N LEU A 302 20.73 18.72 -13.31
CA LEU A 302 21.93 19.37 -12.77
C LEU A 302 22.78 20.01 -13.88
N ASP A 303 22.96 19.32 -15.01
CA ASP A 303 23.68 19.86 -16.17
C ASP A 303 22.99 21.11 -16.70
N ALA A 304 21.64 21.07 -16.85
CA ALA A 304 20.86 22.23 -17.24
C ALA A 304 20.96 23.40 -16.23
N ALA A 305 20.94 23.09 -14.92
CA ALA A 305 21.07 24.10 -13.87
C ALA A 305 22.48 24.76 -13.85
N ASN A 306 23.55 24.01 -14.13
CA ASN A 306 24.91 24.52 -14.19
C ASN A 306 25.07 25.56 -15.30
N LEU A 307 24.38 25.40 -16.44
CA LEU A 307 24.41 26.40 -17.51
C LEU A 307 23.85 27.76 -17.09
N LEU A 308 22.87 27.78 -16.17
CA LEU A 308 22.34 29.03 -15.62
C LEU A 308 23.35 29.77 -14.72
N VAL A 309 24.26 29.03 -14.08
CA VAL A 309 25.31 29.60 -13.19
C VAL A 309 26.44 30.19 -13.99
N ASP A 310 26.77 29.62 -15.15
CA ASP A 310 27.94 30.04 -15.98
C ASP A 310 27.69 31.32 -16.81
N GLY A 311 26.53 31.95 -16.66
CA GLY A 311 26.24 33.26 -17.27
C GLY A 311 26.06 33.21 -18.80
N CYS A 312 25.55 32.09 -19.32
CA CYS A 312 25.16 31.92 -20.72
C CYS A 312 24.06 32.89 -21.15
N LYS A 313 23.97 33.17 -22.45
CA LYS A 313 22.88 33.99 -22.97
C LYS A 313 21.56 33.28 -22.86
N GLN A 314 20.47 34.03 -22.67
CA GLN A 314 19.14 33.51 -22.45
C GLN A 314 18.67 32.53 -23.53
N ASP A 315 18.99 32.82 -24.82
CA ASP A 315 18.62 31.96 -25.95
C ASP A 315 19.35 30.61 -25.92
N GLU A 316 20.65 30.61 -25.47
CA GLU A 316 21.45 29.38 -25.35
C GLU A 316 20.96 28.50 -24.19
N VAL A 317 20.49 29.12 -23.10
CA VAL A 317 19.91 28.42 -21.96
C VAL A 317 18.58 27.80 -22.33
N GLU A 318 17.73 28.52 -23.06
CA GLU A 318 16.40 28.04 -23.50
C GLU A 318 16.51 26.86 -24.46
N ASP A 319 17.45 26.91 -25.41
CA ASP A 319 17.74 25.79 -26.32
C ASP A 319 18.25 24.54 -25.61
N GLU A 320 19.14 24.69 -24.63
CA GLU A 320 19.70 23.56 -23.88
C GLU A 320 18.68 22.98 -22.89
N LEU A 321 17.84 23.82 -22.29
CA LEU A 321 16.72 23.38 -21.46
C LEU A 321 15.73 22.52 -22.26
N GLN A 322 15.38 22.95 -23.48
CA GLN A 322 14.52 22.17 -24.38
C GLN A 322 15.13 20.82 -24.78
N LYS A 323 16.46 20.79 -25.02
CA LYS A 323 17.18 19.52 -25.26
C LYS A 323 17.19 18.61 -24.04
N SER A 324 17.35 19.17 -22.85
CA SER A 324 17.35 18.44 -21.59
C SER A 324 15.98 17.85 -21.27
N ILE A 325 14.91 18.60 -21.52
CA ILE A 325 13.54 18.10 -21.39
C ILE A 325 13.30 16.92 -22.34
N ARG A 326 13.67 17.02 -23.62
CA ARG A 326 13.53 15.92 -24.57
C ARG A 326 14.30 14.67 -24.16
N LYS A 327 15.54 14.83 -23.64
CA LYS A 327 16.32 13.70 -23.12
C LYS A 327 15.64 13.02 -21.92
N ALA A 328 15.01 13.81 -21.03
CA ALA A 328 14.27 13.27 -19.90
C ALA A 328 12.99 12.53 -20.37
N GLU A 329 12.27 13.08 -21.34
CA GLU A 329 11.11 12.44 -21.98
C GLU A 329 11.52 11.12 -22.65
N ASP A 330 12.62 11.08 -23.39
CA ASP A 330 13.15 9.84 -24.01
C ASP A 330 13.49 8.77 -22.98
N ILE A 331 14.02 9.16 -21.80
CA ILE A 331 14.31 8.24 -20.70
C ILE A 331 13.02 7.67 -20.13
N ILE A 332 11.98 8.49 -19.94
CA ILE A 332 10.66 8.09 -19.42
C ILE A 332 9.98 7.14 -20.43
N GLU A 333 9.95 7.50 -21.72
CA GLU A 333 9.41 6.63 -22.77
C GLU A 333 10.14 5.28 -22.83
N LYS A 334 11.44 5.29 -22.69
CA LYS A 334 12.25 4.08 -22.68
C LYS A 334 11.97 3.21 -21.46
N CYS A 335 11.76 3.79 -20.29
CA CYS A 335 11.34 3.06 -19.08
C CYS A 335 9.94 2.46 -19.22
N GLN A 336 9.05 3.07 -20.01
CA GLN A 336 7.71 2.57 -20.28
C GLN A 336 7.67 1.49 -21.37
N SER A 337 8.63 1.50 -22.29
CA SER A 337 8.68 0.58 -23.44
C SER A 337 9.58 -0.65 -23.20
N ASP A 338 10.53 -0.59 -22.29
CA ASP A 338 11.40 -1.68 -21.85
C ASP A 338 10.80 -2.48 -20.72
#